data_3e8b1888309cbe19d4bf8c7dff9f6ccf
#
_entry.id   3e8b1888309cbe19d4bf8c7dff9f6ccf
#
_cell.length_a   1.000
_cell.length_b   1.000
_cell.length_c   1.000
_cell.angle_alpha   90.00
_cell.angle_beta   90.00
_cell.angle_gamma   90.00
#
_symmetry.space_group_name_H-M   'P 1'
#
loop_
_entity.id
_entity.type
_entity.pdbx_description
1 polymer ?
#
loop_
_entity_poly.entity_id
_entity_poly.type
_entity_poly.pdbx_seq_one_letter_code
_entity_poly.pdbx_strand_id
1 'polypeptide(L)'
;MFQLVQPFDPEGRQTLVQPFFYQDTRLTAQISRYLKQLLESKLANSIQLGSQFQARSVQYTKEMAVSVGAEYIINGSYWEQGEKINVLALCRQLQTGEVKASANVAFKHRILTESQSLKPQNFEQAMAQQTAFAQQVIESNQLRLEVWTDRGKDALLYSQGELMTVYLRSNQPCHVRLLYILANGQKTVLVDNLKINAESINKAMTINDLLDIDFECSSPFGAEMLIAVGRNRPFDRLESREENGYFYVEVDDPSQLASLTRGTRGFKRRKRKDRLSKQKTN
;
A
#
# COMPACT_ATOMS: atom_id res chain seq x y z
N MET A 1 -11.10 0.74 -24.09
CA MET A 1 -12.02 1.02 -22.98
C MET A 1 -13.48 0.77 -23.27
N PHE A 2 -13.99 1.15 -24.44
CA PHE A 2 -15.34 0.77 -24.86
C PHE A 2 -15.61 -0.75 -24.84
N GLN A 3 -14.58 -1.57 -25.09
CA GLN A 3 -14.69 -3.04 -25.09
C GLN A 3 -14.95 -3.65 -23.71
N LEU A 4 -14.67 -2.92 -22.62
CA LEU A 4 -14.93 -3.43 -21.28
C LEU A 4 -16.41 -3.27 -20.87
N VAL A 5 -17.08 -2.25 -21.40
CA VAL A 5 -18.46 -1.90 -21.02
C VAL A 5 -19.48 -2.70 -21.83
N GLN A 6 -19.19 -2.96 -23.10
CA GLN A 6 -20.14 -3.67 -23.99
C GLN A 6 -20.40 -5.15 -23.64
N PRO A 7 -19.38 -5.96 -23.29
CA PRO A 7 -19.62 -7.36 -22.93
C PRO A 7 -20.09 -7.58 -21.49
N PHE A 8 -20.12 -6.51 -20.68
CA PHE A 8 -20.48 -6.61 -19.26
C PHE A 8 -21.46 -5.48 -18.91
N ASP A 9 -22.73 -5.83 -18.83
CA ASP A 9 -23.78 -4.98 -18.25
C ASP A 9 -23.92 -5.31 -16.76
N PRO A 10 -23.52 -4.41 -15.85
CA PRO A 10 -23.64 -4.62 -14.42
C PRO A 10 -25.08 -4.56 -13.91
N GLU A 11 -26.09 -4.40 -14.78
CA GLU A 11 -27.53 -4.39 -14.44
C GLU A 11 -27.86 -3.50 -13.22
N GLY A 12 -27.29 -2.30 -13.15
CA GLY A 12 -27.46 -1.38 -12.03
C GLY A 12 -26.65 -1.73 -10.76
N ARG A 13 -25.77 -2.72 -10.82
CA ARG A 13 -24.98 -3.17 -9.67
C ARG A 13 -23.81 -2.23 -9.39
N GLN A 14 -23.50 -2.03 -8.11
CA GLN A 14 -22.41 -1.14 -7.73
C GLN A 14 -21.06 -1.74 -8.12
N THR A 15 -20.30 -0.98 -8.89
CA THR A 15 -18.97 -1.37 -9.36
C THR A 15 -17.94 -0.34 -8.91
N LEU A 16 -16.89 -0.79 -8.26
CA LEU A 16 -15.75 0.03 -7.87
C LEU A 16 -14.67 0.00 -8.93
N VAL A 17 -14.11 1.16 -9.25
CA VAL A 17 -12.95 1.27 -10.12
C VAL A 17 -11.73 1.64 -9.28
N GLN A 18 -10.72 0.76 -9.28
CA GLN A 18 -9.44 1.03 -8.66
C GLN A 18 -8.47 1.71 -9.64
N PRO A 19 -7.47 2.44 -9.15
CA PRO A 19 -6.37 2.89 -9.99
C PRO A 19 -5.63 1.72 -10.64
N PHE A 20 -5.05 1.97 -11.81
CA PHE A 20 -4.27 0.99 -12.54
C PHE A 20 -2.81 1.03 -12.09
N PHE A 21 -2.17 -0.12 -12.01
CA PHE A 21 -0.75 -0.25 -11.64
C PHE A 21 0.15 -0.25 -12.88
N TYR A 22 1.38 0.19 -12.69
CA TYR A 22 2.41 0.00 -13.69
C TYR A 22 2.93 -1.45 -13.65
N GLN A 23 2.73 -2.20 -14.72
CA GLN A 23 3.12 -3.63 -14.85
C GLN A 23 2.70 -4.48 -13.64
N ASP A 24 3.61 -5.35 -13.18
CA ASP A 24 3.43 -6.22 -12.01
C ASP A 24 3.83 -5.55 -10.69
N THR A 25 4.01 -4.23 -10.72
CA THR A 25 4.30 -3.45 -9.52
C THR A 25 3.02 -3.04 -8.80
N ARG A 26 3.15 -2.53 -7.57
CA ARG A 26 2.05 -1.85 -6.86
C ARG A 26 2.15 -0.33 -6.99
N LEU A 27 2.95 0.14 -7.95
CA LEU A 27 3.17 1.56 -8.16
C LEU A 27 2.13 2.15 -9.10
N THR A 28 1.70 3.35 -8.75
CA THR A 28 0.80 4.18 -9.52
C THR A 28 1.51 5.46 -9.98
N ALA A 29 1.00 6.09 -11.03
CA ALA A 29 1.47 7.36 -11.53
C ALA A 29 0.29 8.23 -11.99
N GLN A 30 0.53 9.38 -12.57
CA GLN A 30 -0.54 10.28 -13.01
C GLN A 30 -1.49 9.62 -14.03
N ILE A 31 -0.96 8.77 -14.90
CA ILE A 31 -1.79 8.00 -15.84
C ILE A 31 -2.78 7.07 -15.12
N SER A 32 -2.43 6.53 -13.96
CA SER A 32 -3.31 5.66 -13.16
C SER A 32 -4.61 6.37 -12.79
N ARG A 33 -4.51 7.63 -12.37
CA ARG A 33 -5.67 8.49 -12.07
C ARG A 33 -6.48 8.79 -13.34
N TYR A 34 -5.80 9.15 -14.41
CA TYR A 34 -6.45 9.44 -15.69
C TYR A 34 -7.24 8.24 -16.21
N LEU A 35 -6.64 7.04 -16.22
CA LEU A 35 -7.30 5.81 -16.66
C LEU A 35 -8.52 5.48 -15.78
N LYS A 36 -8.39 5.64 -14.46
CA LYS A 36 -9.49 5.45 -13.52
C LYS A 36 -10.65 6.41 -13.83
N GLN A 37 -10.38 7.72 -13.87
CA GLN A 37 -11.39 8.74 -14.12
C GLN A 37 -12.07 8.57 -15.50
N LEU A 38 -11.27 8.23 -16.52
CA LEU A 38 -11.80 7.98 -17.86
C LEU A 38 -12.74 6.78 -17.86
N LEU A 39 -12.39 5.71 -17.16
CA LEU A 39 -13.24 4.53 -17.04
C LEU A 39 -14.51 4.83 -16.25
N GLU A 40 -14.41 5.50 -15.10
CA GLU A 40 -15.56 5.93 -14.30
C GLU A 40 -16.53 6.80 -15.14
N SER A 41 -16.01 7.78 -15.88
CA SER A 41 -16.81 8.63 -16.76
C SER A 41 -17.50 7.82 -17.87
N LYS A 42 -16.83 6.86 -18.48
CA LYS A 42 -17.41 5.98 -19.51
C LYS A 42 -18.49 5.06 -18.94
N LEU A 43 -18.24 4.50 -17.78
CA LEU A 43 -19.24 3.71 -17.07
C LEU A 43 -20.46 4.56 -16.71
N ALA A 44 -20.29 5.75 -16.12
CA ALA A 44 -21.38 6.66 -15.79
C ALA A 44 -22.21 7.04 -17.03
N ASN A 45 -21.58 7.32 -18.15
CA ASN A 45 -22.29 7.68 -19.39
C ASN A 45 -22.99 6.51 -20.07
N SER A 46 -22.56 5.24 -19.85
CA SER A 46 -23.24 4.08 -20.40
C SER A 46 -24.59 3.81 -19.74
N ILE A 47 -24.81 4.37 -18.56
CA ILE A 47 -26.03 4.24 -17.74
C ILE A 47 -27.21 5.07 -18.29
N GLN A 48 -26.95 6.10 -19.07
CA GLN A 48 -28.03 6.85 -19.74
C GLN A 48 -28.90 5.96 -20.66
N LEU A 49 -28.52 4.70 -20.84
CA LEU A 49 -29.25 3.68 -21.59
C LEU A 49 -30.12 2.74 -20.73
N GLY A 50 -30.31 2.99 -19.44
CA GLY A 50 -31.34 2.32 -18.65
C GLY A 50 -30.94 1.64 -17.34
N SER A 51 -29.69 1.64 -16.94
CA SER A 51 -29.25 1.06 -15.67
C SER A 51 -28.76 2.11 -14.66
N GLN A 52 -29.10 1.97 -13.38
CA GLN A 52 -28.64 2.87 -12.31
C GLN A 52 -27.23 2.46 -11.85
N PHE A 53 -26.23 3.09 -12.39
CA PHE A 53 -24.85 2.88 -11.96
C PHE A 53 -24.39 4.02 -11.03
N GLN A 54 -23.93 3.72 -9.86
CA GLN A 54 -23.27 4.69 -8.99
C GLN A 54 -21.77 4.43 -9.00
N ALA A 55 -21.02 5.11 -9.86
CA ALA A 55 -19.58 5.18 -9.75
C ALA A 55 -19.23 5.99 -8.49
N ARG A 56 -18.78 5.35 -7.43
CA ARG A 56 -18.20 6.04 -6.28
C ARG A 56 -16.69 5.98 -6.39
N SER A 57 -16.06 7.16 -6.41
CA SER A 57 -14.60 7.30 -6.41
C SER A 57 -14.05 7.13 -5.00
N VAL A 58 -14.11 5.93 -4.46
CA VAL A 58 -13.47 5.63 -3.17
C VAL A 58 -12.58 4.42 -3.36
N GLN A 59 -11.33 4.52 -2.88
CA GLN A 59 -10.43 3.39 -2.84
C GLN A 59 -10.77 2.56 -1.60
N TYR A 60 -11.33 1.38 -1.79
CA TYR A 60 -11.75 0.54 -0.70
C TYR A 60 -10.90 -0.71 -0.57
N THR A 61 -10.66 -1.14 0.66
CA THR A 61 -10.34 -2.55 0.94
C THR A 61 -11.54 -3.42 0.55
N LYS A 62 -11.33 -4.72 0.42
CA LYS A 62 -12.44 -5.64 0.10
C LYS A 62 -13.60 -5.51 1.11
N GLU A 63 -13.29 -5.33 2.39
CA GLU A 63 -14.27 -5.16 3.46
C GLU A 63 -15.07 -3.85 3.30
N MET A 64 -14.39 -2.77 2.97
CA MET A 64 -15.05 -1.47 2.72
C MET A 64 -15.89 -1.51 1.45
N ALA A 65 -15.42 -2.19 0.40
CA ALA A 65 -16.18 -2.37 -0.82
C ALA A 65 -17.50 -3.12 -0.56
N VAL A 66 -17.46 -4.15 0.26
CA VAL A 66 -18.66 -4.88 0.70
C VAL A 66 -19.59 -3.98 1.52
N SER A 67 -19.04 -3.15 2.41
CA SER A 67 -19.85 -2.25 3.27
C SER A 67 -20.63 -1.19 2.49
N VAL A 68 -20.15 -0.80 1.30
CA VAL A 68 -20.87 0.13 0.41
C VAL A 68 -21.75 -0.57 -0.62
N GLY A 69 -21.88 -1.89 -0.51
CA GLY A 69 -22.74 -2.69 -1.39
C GLY A 69 -22.17 -2.93 -2.79
N ALA A 70 -20.85 -2.78 -2.98
CA ALA A 70 -20.21 -3.07 -4.26
C ALA A 70 -20.23 -4.58 -4.53
N GLU A 71 -20.67 -4.96 -5.73
CA GLU A 71 -20.67 -6.35 -6.19
C GLU A 71 -19.48 -6.66 -7.08
N TYR A 72 -18.95 -5.64 -7.77
CA TYR A 72 -17.88 -5.78 -8.72
C TYR A 72 -16.75 -4.80 -8.45
N ILE A 73 -15.55 -5.19 -8.84
CA ILE A 73 -14.36 -4.35 -8.80
C ILE A 73 -13.66 -4.40 -10.15
N ILE A 74 -13.29 -3.24 -10.66
CA ILE A 74 -12.46 -3.12 -11.85
C ILE A 74 -11.08 -2.66 -11.42
N ASN A 75 -10.08 -3.45 -11.76
CA ASN A 75 -8.67 -3.12 -11.58
C ASN A 75 -7.89 -3.47 -12.84
N GLY A 76 -6.63 -3.06 -12.89
CA GLY A 76 -5.84 -3.36 -14.07
C GLY A 76 -4.40 -2.91 -13.94
N SER A 77 -3.67 -3.15 -15.02
CA SER A 77 -2.29 -2.74 -15.18
C SER A 77 -2.07 -2.09 -16.54
N TYR A 78 -0.99 -1.31 -16.64
CA TYR A 78 -0.52 -0.75 -17.88
C TYR A 78 1.01 -0.89 -17.98
N TRP A 79 1.52 -0.97 -19.21
CA TRP A 79 2.95 -1.10 -19.46
C TRP A 79 3.31 -0.55 -20.83
N GLU A 80 4.57 -0.22 -20.98
CA GLU A 80 5.15 0.24 -22.25
C GLU A 80 5.59 -0.96 -23.10
N GLN A 81 5.31 -0.87 -24.39
CA GLN A 81 5.81 -1.83 -25.38
C GLN A 81 6.15 -1.08 -26.67
N GLY A 82 7.42 -0.75 -26.84
CA GLY A 82 7.87 0.13 -27.90
C GLY A 82 7.21 1.51 -27.80
N GLU A 83 6.58 1.99 -28.87
CA GLU A 83 5.88 3.27 -28.91
C GLU A 83 4.44 3.22 -28.35
N LYS A 84 4.02 2.07 -27.87
CA LYS A 84 2.65 1.86 -27.38
C LYS A 84 2.61 1.66 -25.89
N ILE A 85 1.50 2.08 -25.31
CA ILE A 85 1.10 1.78 -23.95
C ILE A 85 -0.04 0.77 -24.04
N ASN A 86 0.13 -0.37 -23.40
CA ASN A 86 -0.90 -1.38 -23.26
C ASN A 86 -1.60 -1.19 -21.90
N VAL A 87 -2.90 -1.39 -21.88
CA VAL A 87 -3.74 -1.32 -20.67
C VAL A 87 -4.60 -2.55 -20.63
N LEU A 88 -4.44 -3.34 -19.58
CA LEU A 88 -5.29 -4.47 -19.26
C LEU A 88 -6.21 -4.09 -18.10
N ALA A 89 -7.51 -4.22 -18.29
CA ALA A 89 -8.51 -4.04 -17.26
C ALA A 89 -9.26 -5.34 -17.02
N LEU A 90 -9.54 -5.68 -15.75
CA LEU A 90 -10.26 -6.86 -15.33
C LEU A 90 -11.41 -6.43 -14.43
N CYS A 91 -12.63 -6.90 -14.78
CA CYS A 91 -13.79 -6.78 -13.91
C CYS A 91 -13.97 -8.11 -13.16
N ARG A 92 -13.96 -8.05 -11.84
CA ARG A 92 -14.11 -9.23 -10.97
C ARG A 92 -15.31 -9.09 -10.08
N GLN A 93 -16.00 -10.21 -9.87
CA GLN A 93 -16.99 -10.30 -8.82
C GLN A 93 -16.29 -10.26 -7.45
N LEU A 94 -16.72 -9.35 -6.57
CA LEU A 94 -16.03 -9.08 -5.32
C LEU A 94 -16.03 -10.27 -4.35
N GLN A 95 -17.16 -11.00 -4.29
CA GLN A 95 -17.30 -12.13 -3.38
C GLN A 95 -16.46 -13.34 -3.80
N THR A 96 -16.51 -13.70 -5.08
CA THR A 96 -15.87 -14.93 -5.61
C THR A 96 -14.47 -14.69 -6.14
N GLY A 97 -14.13 -13.45 -6.53
CA GLY A 97 -12.91 -13.10 -7.25
C GLY A 97 -12.92 -13.51 -8.73
N GLU A 98 -14.05 -14.09 -9.21
CA GLU A 98 -14.20 -14.53 -10.59
C GLU A 98 -14.12 -13.37 -11.56
N VAL A 99 -13.36 -13.53 -12.66
CA VAL A 99 -13.27 -12.54 -13.73
C VAL A 99 -14.51 -12.62 -14.60
N LYS A 100 -15.32 -11.57 -14.60
CA LYS A 100 -16.55 -11.49 -15.40
C LYS A 100 -16.34 -10.82 -16.75
N ALA A 101 -15.37 -9.92 -16.85
CA ALA A 101 -15.00 -9.27 -18.10
C ALA A 101 -13.54 -8.83 -18.09
N SER A 102 -12.96 -8.71 -19.27
CA SER A 102 -11.62 -8.15 -19.45
C SER A 102 -11.55 -7.29 -20.70
N ALA A 103 -10.69 -6.31 -20.70
CA ALA A 103 -10.34 -5.52 -21.89
C ALA A 103 -8.83 -5.30 -21.95
N ASN A 104 -8.30 -5.46 -23.14
CA ASN A 104 -6.91 -5.12 -23.44
C ASN A 104 -6.91 -4.09 -24.58
N VAL A 105 -6.37 -2.91 -24.31
CA VAL A 105 -6.28 -1.83 -25.27
C VAL A 105 -4.85 -1.31 -25.38
N ALA A 106 -4.45 -0.89 -26.56
CA ALA A 106 -3.15 -0.28 -26.78
C ALA A 106 -3.33 1.07 -27.49
N PHE A 107 -2.54 2.06 -27.07
CA PHE A 107 -2.49 3.38 -27.70
C PHE A 107 -1.06 3.90 -27.79
N LYS A 108 -0.83 4.88 -28.68
CA LYS A 108 0.51 5.43 -28.88
C LYS A 108 0.89 6.35 -27.71
N HIS A 109 2.13 6.29 -27.26
CA HIS A 109 2.69 7.12 -26.19
C HIS A 109 2.46 8.63 -26.43
N ARG A 110 2.54 9.09 -27.68
CA ARG A 110 2.34 10.49 -28.06
C ARG A 110 0.96 11.08 -27.76
N ILE A 111 -0.02 10.25 -27.37
CA ILE A 111 -1.36 10.71 -26.98
C ILE A 111 -1.37 11.24 -25.55
N LEU A 112 -0.39 10.85 -24.73
CA LEU A 112 -0.26 11.34 -23.38
C LEU A 112 0.28 12.77 -23.37
N THR A 113 -0.21 13.55 -22.42
CA THR A 113 0.33 14.86 -22.09
C THR A 113 1.50 14.74 -21.12
N GLU A 114 2.32 15.77 -21.00
CA GLU A 114 3.44 15.79 -20.03
C GLU A 114 2.98 15.57 -18.59
N SER A 115 1.74 15.94 -18.27
CA SER A 115 1.13 15.71 -16.96
C SER A 115 0.69 14.26 -16.70
N GLN A 116 0.78 13.37 -17.68
CA GLN A 116 0.34 11.98 -17.59
C GLN A 116 1.54 11.03 -17.54
N SER A 117 2.44 11.21 -16.57
CA SER A 117 3.60 10.32 -16.39
C SER A 117 3.18 8.87 -16.23
N LEU A 118 3.94 7.96 -16.84
CA LEU A 118 3.73 6.51 -16.75
C LEU A 118 4.29 5.91 -15.46
N LYS A 119 5.30 6.54 -14.89
CA LYS A 119 5.99 6.10 -13.67
C LYS A 119 6.05 7.25 -12.67
N PRO A 120 6.04 6.96 -11.37
CA PRO A 120 6.36 7.98 -10.37
C PRO A 120 7.80 8.48 -10.54
N GLN A 121 8.09 9.71 -10.13
CA GLN A 121 9.42 10.31 -10.31
C GLN A 121 10.53 9.51 -9.62
N ASN A 122 10.22 8.88 -8.47
CA ASN A 122 11.14 8.05 -7.70
C ASN A 122 10.99 6.54 -7.96
N PHE A 123 10.65 6.15 -9.20
CA PHE A 123 10.31 4.76 -9.56
C PHE A 123 11.37 3.74 -9.13
N GLU A 124 12.64 3.96 -9.48
CA GLU A 124 13.72 3.03 -9.17
C GLU A 124 13.92 2.87 -7.66
N GLN A 125 13.85 3.97 -6.92
CA GLN A 125 13.93 3.97 -5.46
C GLN A 125 12.76 3.21 -4.83
N ALA A 126 11.54 3.45 -5.30
CA ALA A 126 10.35 2.77 -4.80
C ALA A 126 10.40 1.27 -5.08
N MET A 127 10.88 0.85 -6.25
CA MET A 127 11.08 -0.57 -6.59
C MET A 127 12.11 -1.23 -5.68
N ALA A 128 13.25 -0.57 -5.43
CA ALA A 128 14.27 -1.08 -4.51
C ALA A 128 13.72 -1.24 -3.09
N GLN A 129 12.94 -0.28 -2.61
CA GLN A 129 12.28 -0.33 -1.30
C GLN A 129 11.28 -1.49 -1.23
N GLN A 130 10.36 -1.61 -2.20
CA GLN A 130 9.39 -2.71 -2.24
C GLN A 130 10.08 -4.07 -2.22
N THR A 131 11.14 -4.24 -3.02
CA THR A 131 11.92 -5.49 -3.09
C THR A 131 12.58 -5.80 -1.75
N ALA A 132 13.24 -4.82 -1.13
CA ALA A 132 13.92 -4.99 0.14
C ALA A 132 12.94 -5.39 1.26
N PHE A 133 11.76 -4.78 1.32
CA PHE A 133 10.75 -5.13 2.31
C PHE A 133 10.09 -6.48 2.01
N ALA A 134 9.77 -6.79 0.75
CA ALA A 134 9.17 -8.07 0.37
C ALA A 134 10.07 -9.26 0.72
N GLN A 135 11.38 -9.15 0.55
CA GLN A 135 12.35 -10.18 0.92
C GLN A 135 12.49 -10.37 2.42
N GLN A 136 12.06 -9.40 3.20
CA GLN A 136 12.25 -9.37 4.65
C GLN A 136 10.98 -9.56 5.46
N VAL A 137 9.81 -9.53 4.84
CA VAL A 137 8.55 -9.82 5.53
C VAL A 137 8.56 -11.27 6.00
N ILE A 138 8.62 -11.46 7.31
CA ILE A 138 8.36 -12.77 7.93
C ILE A 138 6.87 -12.77 8.26
N GLU A 139 6.09 -13.45 7.44
CA GLU A 139 4.70 -13.69 7.79
C GLU A 139 4.65 -14.55 9.06
N SER A 140 4.07 -14.00 10.09
CA SER A 140 3.71 -14.76 11.28
C SER A 140 2.33 -15.34 11.08
N ASN A 141 2.19 -16.65 11.19
CA ASN A 141 0.87 -17.29 11.14
C ASN A 141 -0.02 -16.89 12.33
N GLN A 142 0.53 -16.23 13.34
CA GLN A 142 -0.18 -15.86 14.56
C GLN A 142 -0.51 -14.37 14.64
N LEU A 143 0.47 -13.48 14.48
CA LEU A 143 0.26 -12.03 14.53
C LEU A 143 -0.09 -11.49 13.14
N ARG A 144 -1.31 -10.98 13.00
CA ARG A 144 -1.76 -10.25 11.82
C ARG A 144 -1.92 -8.77 12.18
N LEU A 145 -1.08 -7.95 11.58
CA LEU A 145 -1.12 -6.49 11.68
C LEU A 145 -1.50 -5.91 10.32
N GLU A 146 -2.45 -5.00 10.33
CA GLU A 146 -2.95 -4.34 9.12
C GLU A 146 -2.85 -2.84 9.27
N VAL A 147 -2.34 -2.17 8.24
CA VAL A 147 -2.34 -0.72 8.09
C VAL A 147 -2.99 -0.37 6.76
N TRP A 148 -3.81 0.67 6.76
CA TRP A 148 -4.48 1.19 5.56
C TRP A 148 -4.83 2.66 5.76
N THR A 149 -5.25 3.32 4.69
CA THR A 149 -5.72 4.70 4.74
C THR A 149 -7.22 4.78 4.48
N ASP A 150 -7.78 5.98 4.57
CA ASP A 150 -9.17 6.27 4.15
C ASP A 150 -9.45 5.86 2.69
N ARG A 151 -8.41 5.69 1.87
CA ARG A 151 -8.49 5.22 0.48
C ARG A 151 -8.11 3.76 0.29
N GLY A 152 -7.82 3.01 1.35
CA GLY A 152 -7.47 1.60 1.29
C GLY A 152 -5.99 1.30 1.50
N LYS A 153 -5.53 0.15 0.97
CA LYS A 153 -4.16 -0.37 1.17
C LYS A 153 -3.25 -0.17 -0.03
N ASP A 154 -3.81 -0.24 -1.23
CA ASP A 154 -3.04 -0.31 -2.48
C ASP A 154 -3.52 0.76 -3.46
N ALA A 155 -2.64 1.15 -4.38
CA ALA A 155 -2.92 2.08 -5.46
C ALA A 155 -3.44 3.46 -4.99
N LEU A 156 -2.92 3.94 -3.88
CA LEU A 156 -3.36 5.19 -3.29
C LEU A 156 -2.87 6.37 -4.13
N LEU A 157 -3.77 7.32 -4.38
CA LEU A 157 -3.46 8.56 -5.09
C LEU A 157 -4.03 9.72 -4.30
N TYR A 158 -3.13 10.57 -3.79
CA TYR A 158 -3.44 11.81 -3.11
C TYR A 158 -2.96 13.00 -3.94
N SER A 159 -3.62 14.13 -3.75
CA SER A 159 -3.28 15.41 -4.35
C SER A 159 -2.84 16.41 -3.30
N GLN A 160 -2.26 17.52 -3.73
CA GLN A 160 -1.91 18.65 -2.88
C GLN A 160 -3.10 19.09 -2.03
N GLY A 161 -2.87 19.20 -0.71
CA GLY A 161 -3.86 19.67 0.26
C GLY A 161 -4.92 18.62 0.67
N GLU A 162 -4.88 17.40 0.12
CA GLU A 162 -5.77 16.34 0.60
C GLU A 162 -5.30 15.79 1.94
N LEU A 163 -6.24 15.52 2.83
CA LEU A 163 -5.97 14.89 4.12
C LEU A 163 -6.00 13.37 3.99
N MET A 164 -5.05 12.71 4.62
CA MET A 164 -4.94 11.26 4.69
C MET A 164 -5.23 10.79 6.11
N THR A 165 -6.17 9.87 6.26
CA THR A 165 -6.43 9.21 7.54
C THR A 165 -5.78 7.82 7.52
N VAL A 166 -4.97 7.53 8.53
CA VAL A 166 -4.26 6.25 8.68
C VAL A 166 -4.91 5.40 9.75
N TYR A 167 -5.24 4.18 9.40
CA TYR A 167 -5.84 3.18 10.28
C TYR A 167 -4.89 2.02 10.54
N LEU A 168 -4.98 1.46 11.74
CA LEU A 168 -4.20 0.32 12.20
C LEU A 168 -5.11 -0.68 12.91
N ARG A 169 -4.89 -1.98 12.71
CA ARG A 169 -5.61 -3.06 13.40
C ARG A 169 -4.66 -4.24 13.63
N SER A 170 -4.75 -4.85 14.80
CA SER A 170 -4.04 -6.09 15.13
C SER A 170 -5.01 -7.14 15.67
N ASN A 171 -4.74 -8.43 15.35
CA ASN A 171 -5.50 -9.56 15.87
C ASN A 171 -4.99 -10.06 17.22
N GLN A 172 -3.91 -9.49 17.74
CA GLN A 172 -3.30 -9.87 19.02
C GLN A 172 -2.69 -8.65 19.73
N PRO A 173 -2.48 -8.71 21.06
CA PRO A 173 -1.71 -7.70 21.76
C PRO A 173 -0.27 -7.69 21.22
N CYS A 174 0.23 -6.50 20.93
CA CYS A 174 1.57 -6.34 20.39
C CYS A 174 2.10 -4.92 20.60
N HIS A 175 3.38 -4.72 20.35
CA HIS A 175 3.97 -3.41 20.17
C HIS A 175 4.09 -3.13 18.68
N VAL A 176 3.73 -1.92 18.27
CA VAL A 176 3.72 -1.49 16.87
C VAL A 176 4.69 -0.35 16.66
N ARG A 177 5.43 -0.42 15.55
CA ARG A 177 6.18 0.67 14.96
C ARG A 177 5.60 0.97 13.59
N LEU A 178 5.33 2.24 13.32
CA LEU A 178 4.82 2.71 12.05
C LEU A 178 5.85 3.64 11.42
N LEU A 179 6.30 3.28 10.24
CA LEU A 179 7.28 4.03 9.45
C LEU A 179 6.61 4.55 8.19
N TYR A 180 7.02 5.75 7.78
CA TYR A 180 6.62 6.35 6.52
C TYR A 180 7.85 6.72 5.70
N ILE A 181 7.91 6.23 4.48
CA ILE A 181 8.97 6.53 3.53
C ILE A 181 8.39 7.48 2.49
N LEU A 182 8.89 8.69 2.49
CA LEU A 182 8.47 9.78 1.61
C LEU A 182 9.02 9.61 0.19
N ALA A 183 8.44 10.31 -0.76
CA ALA A 183 8.86 10.28 -2.18
C ALA A 183 10.32 10.71 -2.40
N ASN A 184 10.85 11.58 -1.55
CA ASN A 184 12.26 12.00 -1.56
C ASN A 184 13.22 11.00 -0.88
N GLY A 185 12.69 9.88 -0.38
CA GLY A 185 13.45 8.84 0.32
C GLY A 185 13.66 9.08 1.82
N GLN A 186 13.25 10.20 2.36
CA GLN A 186 13.26 10.41 3.80
C GLN A 186 12.36 9.39 4.51
N LYS A 187 12.79 8.96 5.69
CA LYS A 187 12.11 7.94 6.48
C LYS A 187 11.72 8.52 7.82
N THR A 188 10.44 8.53 8.09
CA THR A 188 9.87 9.10 9.32
C THR A 188 9.27 8.01 10.17
N VAL A 189 9.52 8.03 11.47
CA VAL A 189 8.81 7.21 12.45
C VAL A 189 7.56 7.96 12.86
N LEU A 190 6.40 7.50 12.41
CA LEU A 190 5.12 8.10 12.80
C LEU A 190 4.72 7.66 14.21
N VAL A 191 4.94 6.39 14.51
CA VAL A 191 4.64 5.80 15.82
C VAL A 191 5.76 4.85 16.22
N ASP A 192 6.25 4.94 17.45
CA ASP A 192 7.21 4.00 18.02
C ASP A 192 6.68 3.38 19.30
N ASN A 193 6.76 2.05 19.37
CA ASN A 193 6.34 1.26 20.53
C ASN A 193 4.88 1.46 20.98
N LEU A 194 3.96 1.77 20.05
CA LEU A 194 2.53 1.79 20.36
C LEU A 194 2.10 0.41 20.88
N LYS A 195 1.62 0.38 22.11
CA LYS A 195 1.14 -0.85 22.73
C LYS A 195 -0.34 -1.07 22.39
N ILE A 196 -0.63 -2.14 21.66
CA ILE A 196 -1.99 -2.63 21.46
C ILE A 196 -2.32 -3.61 22.58
N ASN A 197 -3.28 -3.26 23.39
CA ASN A 197 -3.76 -4.08 24.51
C ASN A 197 -4.84 -5.08 24.08
N ALA A 198 -5.15 -6.05 24.93
CA ALA A 198 -6.19 -7.05 24.65
C ALA A 198 -7.56 -6.45 24.32
N GLU A 199 -7.90 -5.31 24.90
CA GLU A 199 -9.18 -4.61 24.69
C GLU A 199 -9.30 -3.97 23.28
N SER A 200 -8.16 -3.75 22.60
CA SER A 200 -8.09 -3.12 21.27
C SER A 200 -7.91 -4.14 20.13
N ILE A 201 -7.94 -5.44 20.45
CA ILE A 201 -7.82 -6.51 19.46
C ILE A 201 -8.96 -6.41 18.44
N ASN A 202 -8.62 -6.55 17.15
CA ASN A 202 -9.53 -6.48 16.02
C ASN A 202 -10.30 -5.17 15.86
N LYS A 203 -9.99 -4.14 16.66
CA LYS A 203 -10.55 -2.81 16.49
C LYS A 203 -9.64 -1.97 15.58
N ALA A 204 -10.25 -1.24 14.65
CA ALA A 204 -9.54 -0.23 13.90
C ALA A 204 -9.23 0.97 14.82
N MET A 205 -7.99 1.40 14.82
CA MET A 205 -7.52 2.59 15.52
C MET A 205 -7.07 3.61 14.48
N THR A 206 -7.43 4.86 14.69
CA THR A 206 -7.04 5.98 13.84
C THR A 206 -5.73 6.56 14.38
N ILE A 207 -4.68 6.53 13.58
CA ILE A 207 -3.35 7.04 13.98
C ILE A 207 -3.39 8.56 14.12
N ASN A 208 -4.14 9.25 13.26
CA ASN A 208 -4.35 10.70 13.34
C ASN A 208 -4.86 11.12 14.74
N ASP A 209 -5.87 10.44 15.26
CA ASP A 209 -6.45 10.72 16.59
C ASP A 209 -5.46 10.41 17.72
N LEU A 210 -4.66 9.33 17.57
CA LEU A 210 -3.67 8.94 18.58
C LEU A 210 -2.51 9.93 18.68
N LEU A 211 -2.17 10.60 17.59
CA LEU A 211 -1.07 11.56 17.52
C LEU A 211 -1.56 13.01 17.63
N ASP A 212 -2.89 13.23 17.55
CA ASP A 212 -3.52 14.56 17.46
C ASP A 212 -2.94 15.40 16.31
N ILE A 213 -2.83 14.77 15.11
CA ILE A 213 -2.29 15.40 13.89
C ILE A 213 -3.12 15.09 12.66
N ASP A 214 -3.10 16.01 11.72
CA ASP A 214 -3.60 15.82 10.36
C ASP A 214 -2.43 15.53 9.42
N PHE A 215 -2.55 14.45 8.62
CA PHE A 215 -1.58 14.17 7.56
C PHE A 215 -2.06 14.84 6.27
N GLU A 216 -1.54 16.03 6.00
CA GLU A 216 -1.79 16.74 4.75
C GLU A 216 -0.79 16.32 3.68
N CYS A 217 -1.29 15.93 2.51
CA CYS A 217 -0.48 15.51 1.39
C CYS A 217 0.09 16.72 0.64
N SER A 218 1.42 16.77 0.52
CA SER A 218 2.15 17.88 -0.10
C SER A 218 3.27 17.40 -1.02
N SER A 219 3.74 18.29 -1.91
CA SER A 219 4.91 18.05 -2.77
C SER A 219 6.19 17.82 -1.93
N PRO A 220 7.15 16.99 -2.42
CA PRO A 220 7.18 16.31 -3.73
C PRO A 220 6.32 15.06 -3.78
N PHE A 221 5.57 14.90 -4.88
CA PHE A 221 4.75 13.70 -5.10
C PHE A 221 5.55 12.59 -5.77
N GLY A 222 5.29 11.37 -5.35
CA GLY A 222 5.92 10.16 -5.89
C GLY A 222 5.30 8.91 -5.30
N ALA A 223 5.99 7.80 -5.40
CA ALA A 223 5.63 6.59 -4.69
C ALA A 223 6.15 6.66 -3.25
N GLU A 224 5.27 6.51 -2.31
CA GLU A 224 5.54 6.53 -0.88
C GLU A 224 5.12 5.21 -0.25
N MET A 225 5.66 4.90 0.93
CA MET A 225 5.39 3.62 1.58
C MET A 225 5.10 3.80 3.06
N LEU A 226 3.95 3.31 3.49
CA LEU A 226 3.56 3.21 4.88
C LEU A 226 3.77 1.76 5.36
N ILE A 227 4.56 1.57 6.41
CA ILE A 227 4.98 0.26 6.89
C ILE A 227 4.64 0.12 8.36
N ALA A 228 3.81 -0.86 8.69
CA ALA A 228 3.53 -1.24 10.06
C ALA A 228 4.26 -2.53 10.43
N VAL A 229 4.99 -2.51 11.54
CA VAL A 229 5.68 -3.66 12.08
C VAL A 229 5.17 -3.94 13.49
N GLY A 230 4.77 -5.18 13.75
CA GLY A 230 4.29 -5.63 15.05
C GLY A 230 5.18 -6.71 15.65
N ARG A 231 5.36 -6.67 16.97
CA ARG A 231 6.03 -7.74 17.73
C ARG A 231 5.49 -7.83 19.16
N ASN A 232 5.72 -8.98 19.81
CA ASN A 232 5.21 -9.24 21.17
C ASN A 232 6.03 -8.57 22.30
N ARG A 233 7.11 -7.86 21.98
CA ARG A 233 7.98 -7.14 22.93
C ARG A 233 8.26 -5.73 22.41
N PRO A 234 8.63 -4.78 23.27
CA PRO A 234 8.99 -3.42 22.84
C PRO A 234 10.13 -3.43 21.82
N PHE A 235 10.10 -2.48 20.89
CA PHE A 235 11.19 -2.23 19.96
C PHE A 235 12.36 -1.57 20.66
N ASP A 236 13.57 -1.91 20.23
CA ASP A 236 14.75 -1.14 20.58
C ASP A 236 14.64 0.26 19.99
N ARG A 237 15.19 1.26 20.69
CA ARG A 237 15.15 2.64 20.22
C ARG A 237 15.84 2.75 18.86
N LEU A 238 15.18 3.42 17.91
CA LEU A 238 15.82 3.81 16.66
C LEU A 238 16.60 5.11 16.87
N GLU A 239 17.78 5.16 16.31
CA GLU A 239 18.50 6.43 16.17
C GLU A 239 17.74 7.30 15.16
N SER A 240 17.28 8.44 15.63
CA SER A 240 16.45 9.35 14.84
C SER A 240 16.80 10.78 15.19
N ARG A 241 16.72 11.65 14.18
CA ARG A 241 16.83 13.10 14.34
C ARG A 241 15.43 13.70 14.37
N GLU A 242 15.16 14.52 15.36
CA GLU A 242 13.93 15.29 15.42
C GLU A 242 14.06 16.58 14.59
N GLU A 243 13.10 16.81 13.71
CA GLU A 243 13.00 18.03 12.92
C GLU A 243 11.53 18.35 12.67
N ASN A 244 11.08 19.56 13.05
CA ASN A 244 9.70 20.03 12.93
C ASN A 244 8.63 19.09 13.54
N GLY A 245 8.97 18.42 14.66
CA GLY A 245 8.07 17.47 15.33
C GLY A 245 8.03 16.06 14.71
N TYR A 246 8.81 15.80 13.66
CA TYR A 246 8.96 14.49 13.06
C TYR A 246 10.31 13.86 13.43
N PHE A 247 10.31 12.53 13.58
CA PHE A 247 11.51 11.73 13.88
C PHE A 247 12.00 11.05 12.61
N TYR A 248 13.07 11.57 12.03
CA TYR A 248 13.69 11.03 10.82
C TYR A 248 14.74 9.98 11.16
N VAL A 249 14.69 8.84 10.51
CA VAL A 249 15.66 7.75 10.66
C VAL A 249 16.75 7.90 9.61
N GLU A 250 18.00 7.98 10.06
CA GLU A 250 19.16 8.10 9.20
C GLU A 250 19.69 6.71 8.79
N VAL A 251 18.98 6.09 7.86
CA VAL A 251 19.37 4.80 7.27
C VAL A 251 19.17 4.88 5.78
N ASP A 252 20.25 4.86 5.01
CA ASP A 252 20.17 5.01 3.56
C ASP A 252 19.79 3.73 2.84
N ASP A 253 20.26 2.57 3.33
CA ASP A 253 19.98 1.27 2.73
C ASP A 253 18.58 0.76 3.13
N PRO A 254 17.66 0.54 2.16
CA PRO A 254 16.34 -0.04 2.42
C PRO A 254 16.39 -1.40 3.11
N SER A 255 17.41 -2.23 2.82
CA SER A 255 17.58 -3.54 3.45
C SER A 255 17.97 -3.41 4.92
N GLN A 256 18.78 -2.42 5.26
CA GLN A 256 19.15 -2.11 6.64
C GLN A 256 17.92 -1.61 7.42
N LEU A 257 17.14 -0.69 6.85
CA LEU A 257 15.89 -0.23 7.46
C LEU A 257 14.93 -1.40 7.71
N ALA A 258 14.74 -2.25 6.71
CA ALA A 258 13.92 -3.43 6.84
C ALA A 258 14.46 -4.40 7.90
N SER A 259 15.78 -4.52 8.09
CA SER A 259 16.38 -5.32 9.15
C SER A 259 16.16 -4.74 10.55
N LEU A 260 16.19 -3.42 10.72
CA LEU A 260 15.91 -2.72 11.98
C LEU A 260 14.45 -2.83 12.40
N THR A 261 13.55 -2.98 11.45
CA THR A 261 12.13 -3.22 11.72
C THR A 261 11.87 -4.67 12.12
N ARG A 262 12.75 -5.61 11.76
CA ARG A 262 12.67 -6.99 12.24
C ARG A 262 12.85 -7.06 13.76
N GLY A 263 11.98 -7.78 14.40
CA GLY A 263 12.29 -8.23 15.74
C GLY A 263 13.54 -9.11 15.67
N THR A 264 14.67 -8.65 16.21
CA THR A 264 15.85 -9.47 16.37
C THR A 264 15.45 -10.77 17.09
N ARG A 265 15.34 -11.87 16.35
CA ARG A 265 15.38 -13.18 16.96
C ARG A 265 16.71 -13.21 17.68
N GLY A 266 16.68 -13.15 19.02
CA GLY A 266 17.88 -13.25 19.81
C GLY A 266 18.58 -14.55 19.46
N PHE A 267 19.61 -14.47 18.63
CA PHE A 267 20.66 -15.45 18.61
C PHE A 267 21.27 -15.40 20.00
N LYS A 268 20.79 -16.28 20.91
CA LYS A 268 21.56 -16.64 22.08
C LYS A 268 22.87 -17.17 21.54
N ARG A 269 23.91 -16.35 21.50
CA ARG A 269 25.28 -16.79 21.41
C ARG A 269 25.48 -17.74 22.60
N ARG A 270 25.36 -19.03 22.36
CA ARG A 270 25.86 -20.01 23.30
C ARG A 270 27.35 -19.73 23.38
N LYS A 271 27.79 -19.12 24.48
CA LYS A 271 29.19 -19.10 24.86
C LYS A 271 29.62 -20.57 24.91
N ARG A 272 30.47 -20.97 23.98
CA ARG A 272 31.17 -22.23 24.03
C ARG A 272 31.94 -22.19 25.35
N LYS A 273 31.53 -23.00 26.34
CA LYS A 273 32.34 -23.24 27.51
C LYS A 273 33.59 -23.96 27.01
N ASP A 274 34.71 -23.26 27.05
CA ASP A 274 36.02 -23.86 26.87
C ASP A 274 36.19 -24.93 27.94
N ARG A 275 36.11 -26.18 27.53
CA ARG A 275 36.60 -27.31 28.32
C ARG A 275 38.11 -27.27 28.17
N LEU A 276 38.77 -26.49 28.99
CA LEU A 276 40.19 -26.66 29.26
C LEU A 276 40.36 -27.93 30.06
N SER A 277 40.94 -28.89 29.41
CA SER A 277 41.50 -30.12 29.91
C SER A 277 42.33 -29.89 31.15
N LYS A 278 41.89 -30.47 32.25
CA LYS A 278 42.82 -30.85 33.34
C LYS A 278 43.38 -32.25 33.00
N GLN A 279 44.48 -32.30 32.28
CA GLN A 279 45.37 -33.46 32.40
C GLN A 279 46.13 -33.30 33.70
N LYS A 280 45.82 -34.16 34.65
CA LYS A 280 46.67 -34.43 35.82
C LYS A 280 47.75 -35.40 35.37
N THR A 281 48.99 -34.96 35.53
CA THR A 281 50.18 -35.78 35.65
C THR A 281 50.08 -36.66 36.90
N ASN A 282 50.31 -37.93 36.73
CA ASN A 282 51.07 -38.80 37.56
C ASN A 282 51.66 -39.87 36.69
#